data_c101dbed83f8359d2738c49b0ae28eb5
#
_entry.id   c101dbed83f8359d2738c49b0ae28eb5
#
_cell.length_a   1.000
_cell.length_b   1.000
_cell.length_c   1.000
_cell.angle_alpha   90.00
_cell.angle_beta   90.00
_cell.angle_gamma   90.00
#
_symmetry.space_group_name_H-M   'P 1'
#
loop_
_entity.id
_entity.type
_entity.pdbx_description
1 polymer ?
#
loop_
_entity_poly.entity_id
_entity_poly.type
_entity_poly.pdbx_seq_one_letter_code
_entity_poly.pdbx_strand_id
1 'polypeptide(L)'
;MSRPFRDLALALTLAASTWLASPASVPAQERPGLTAAALDPIAAWYRGAPIIGMTVAIARADEPPLILAWGHVDAAGAAPATADTVYEIGSITKTFTAALILRRVEQGRLSLDEGVTRWLPELQGSADVVTIRHLLAHTSGLSSTPVLEDMSLPVSAEDLLAAVRDRPADFIPGARFRYNNNGYGLLGLILERESGRAYAELLREDLLQPLGLSRTAPCPFEDASRPTGFNHNFVEGEGPVPHTRHHPLASGAAGMLCSTAGDVLAWQSALMSGRVLEPQTLALMTEPQRLSNGSASGYGLGIYVDEGGERLHHGGAASGFITQMAWRPRERLGVVVLTNGIYAGALAESLEQDLAGAAMGRAWAPPVEAPMSEAALEALAGVYRIGPTRLDVFVLDGRLRARPEGQVAARLLHQGGGVFRAEHDPALMITFPGDGTVVLEKAGRALPTGRRAP
;
A
#
# COMPACT_ATOMS: atom_id res chain seq x y z
N MET A 1 55.58 13.83 61.26
CA MET A 1 55.47 12.95 62.42
C MET A 1 54.39 11.94 62.16
N SER A 2 54.82 10.68 62.17
CA SER A 2 54.16 9.42 62.55
C SER A 2 52.92 8.96 61.83
N ARG A 3 53.15 7.90 61.04
CA ARG A 3 52.31 6.72 60.75
C ARG A 3 51.85 6.00 62.04
N PRO A 4 51.15 4.88 62.01
CA PRO A 4 50.26 4.19 61.09
C PRO A 4 48.98 3.64 61.76
N PHE A 5 48.06 2.93 61.09
CA PHE A 5 47.61 1.59 61.45
C PHE A 5 46.90 0.89 60.27
N ARG A 6 47.30 -0.31 60.16
CA ARG A 6 47.01 -1.37 59.16
C ARG A 6 45.76 -2.17 59.60
N ASP A 7 45.18 -2.81 58.57
CA ASP A 7 44.56 -4.12 58.52
C ASP A 7 43.17 -4.33 59.15
N LEU A 8 42.17 -4.64 58.34
CA LEU A 8 41.72 -6.02 58.18
C LEU A 8 40.74 -6.14 57.04
N ALA A 9 41.14 -6.96 56.04
CA ALA A 9 40.25 -7.42 54.96
C ALA A 9 39.32 -8.52 55.51
N LEU A 10 38.01 -8.43 55.20
CA LEU A 10 37.15 -9.60 55.22
C LEU A 10 36.32 -9.63 53.93
N ALA A 11 36.73 -10.52 53.05
CA ALA A 11 36.02 -10.85 51.85
C ALA A 11 34.75 -11.63 52.19
N LEU A 12 33.58 -11.10 51.83
CA LEU A 12 32.34 -11.84 51.77
C LEU A 12 31.93 -11.89 50.31
N THR A 13 32.31 -12.96 49.63
CA THR A 13 31.77 -13.37 48.32
C THR A 13 30.34 -13.89 48.49
N LEU A 14 29.39 -13.00 48.23
CA LEU A 14 27.99 -13.41 47.99
C LEU A 14 27.88 -13.76 46.50
N ALA A 15 27.88 -15.05 46.18
CA ALA A 15 27.46 -15.56 44.90
C ALA A 15 25.97 -15.35 44.71
N ALA A 16 25.61 -14.25 44.04
CA ALA A 16 24.24 -14.07 43.56
C ALA A 16 24.04 -14.95 42.32
N SER A 17 23.48 -16.13 42.53
CA SER A 17 22.95 -16.99 41.48
C SER A 17 21.72 -16.30 40.89
N THR A 18 21.92 -15.46 39.86
CA THR A 18 20.79 -14.99 39.03
C THR A 18 20.31 -16.16 38.20
N TRP A 19 19.24 -16.76 38.66
CA TRP A 19 18.39 -17.61 37.81
C TRP A 19 17.81 -16.71 36.72
N LEU A 20 18.42 -16.74 35.54
CA LEU A 20 17.76 -16.33 34.32
C LEU A 20 16.66 -17.33 34.06
N ALA A 21 15.47 -17.02 34.53
CA ALA A 21 14.26 -17.73 34.11
C ALA A 21 14.17 -17.53 32.59
N SER A 22 14.46 -18.57 31.84
CA SER A 22 14.11 -18.62 30.41
C SER A 22 12.61 -18.30 30.31
N PRO A 23 12.20 -17.39 29.43
CA PRO A 23 10.77 -17.18 29.24
C PRO A 23 10.14 -18.52 28.87
N ALA A 24 9.17 -18.95 29.70
CA ALA A 24 8.39 -20.15 29.44
C ALA A 24 7.89 -20.06 27.99
N SER A 25 8.29 -21.01 27.15
CA SER A 25 7.75 -21.17 25.82
C SER A 25 6.23 -21.36 25.99
N VAL A 26 5.45 -20.34 25.60
CA VAL A 26 4.00 -20.49 25.45
C VAL A 26 3.82 -21.67 24.51
N PRO A 27 3.08 -22.71 24.88
CA PRO A 27 2.87 -23.83 23.99
C PRO A 27 2.31 -23.28 22.68
N ALA A 28 2.88 -23.71 21.56
CA ALA A 28 2.37 -23.35 20.25
C ALA A 28 0.92 -23.83 20.20
N GLN A 29 -0.03 -22.91 20.38
CA GLN A 29 -1.41 -23.19 20.04
C GLN A 29 -1.37 -23.73 18.62
N GLU A 30 -2.00 -24.89 18.38
CA GLU A 30 -2.16 -25.43 17.03
C GLU A 30 -2.77 -24.32 16.17
N ARG A 31 -1.92 -23.68 15.37
CA ARG A 31 -2.35 -22.60 14.47
C ARG A 31 -3.15 -23.27 13.37
N PRO A 32 -4.37 -22.81 13.08
CA PRO A 32 -5.12 -23.34 11.95
C PRO A 32 -4.23 -23.30 10.71
N GLY A 33 -4.08 -24.42 10.02
CA GLY A 33 -3.33 -24.48 8.77
C GLY A 33 -3.94 -23.53 7.76
N LEU A 34 -3.12 -22.83 7.00
CA LEU A 34 -3.57 -22.03 5.86
C LEU A 34 -4.14 -22.98 4.81
N THR A 35 -5.45 -23.03 4.68
CA THR A 35 -6.14 -23.86 3.68
C THR A 35 -7.09 -23.02 2.84
N ALA A 36 -7.27 -23.42 1.58
CA ALA A 36 -8.25 -22.80 0.70
C ALA A 36 -9.65 -22.77 1.33
N ALA A 37 -10.05 -23.87 1.96
CA ALA A 37 -11.36 -24.01 2.60
C ALA A 37 -11.58 -23.00 3.75
N ALA A 38 -10.54 -22.67 4.51
CA ALA A 38 -10.61 -21.70 5.60
C ALA A 38 -10.76 -20.26 5.09
N LEU A 39 -10.22 -19.96 3.89
CA LEU A 39 -10.21 -18.62 3.31
C LEU A 39 -11.36 -18.40 2.29
N ASP A 40 -11.96 -19.46 1.76
CA ASP A 40 -13.02 -19.38 0.74
C ASP A 40 -14.25 -18.56 1.17
N PRO A 41 -14.76 -18.63 2.41
CA PRO A 41 -15.88 -17.78 2.85
C PRO A 41 -15.58 -16.29 2.75
N ILE A 42 -14.35 -15.88 3.08
CA ILE A 42 -13.89 -14.50 2.97
C ILE A 42 -13.83 -14.10 1.50
N ALA A 43 -13.14 -14.90 0.69
CA ALA A 43 -13.02 -14.66 -0.74
C ALA A 43 -14.38 -14.63 -1.43
N ALA A 44 -15.34 -15.50 -1.02
CA ALA A 44 -16.69 -15.54 -1.53
C ALA A 44 -17.46 -14.23 -1.27
N TRP A 45 -17.28 -13.63 -0.09
CA TRP A 45 -17.84 -12.32 0.23
C TRP A 45 -17.34 -11.25 -0.74
N TYR A 46 -16.02 -11.18 -0.93
CA TYR A 46 -15.41 -10.17 -1.81
C TYR A 46 -15.67 -10.44 -3.30
N ARG A 47 -15.93 -11.70 -3.71
CA ARG A 47 -16.41 -12.03 -5.08
C ARG A 47 -17.79 -11.47 -5.40
N GLY A 48 -18.59 -11.14 -4.38
CA GLY A 48 -19.85 -10.41 -4.55
C GLY A 48 -19.65 -8.93 -4.92
N ALA A 49 -18.43 -8.41 -4.78
CA ALA A 49 -18.06 -7.11 -5.30
C ALA A 49 -17.85 -7.19 -6.83
N PRO A 50 -17.95 -6.09 -7.54
CA PRO A 50 -17.71 -6.05 -8.99
C PRO A 50 -16.21 -6.11 -9.30
N ILE A 51 -15.56 -7.20 -8.89
CA ILE A 51 -14.20 -7.57 -9.26
C ILE A 51 -14.30 -8.54 -10.42
N ILE A 52 -13.57 -8.27 -11.50
CA ILE A 52 -13.57 -9.16 -12.67
C ILE A 52 -12.66 -10.34 -12.40
N GLY A 53 -11.44 -10.10 -11.95
CA GLY A 53 -10.47 -11.13 -11.60
C GLY A 53 -9.61 -10.74 -10.40
N MET A 54 -9.20 -11.75 -9.64
CA MET A 54 -8.44 -11.57 -8.42
C MET A 54 -7.50 -12.76 -8.22
N THR A 55 -6.27 -12.48 -7.79
CA THR A 55 -5.32 -13.50 -7.30
C THR A 55 -4.77 -13.07 -5.94
N VAL A 56 -4.80 -14.02 -4.99
CA VAL A 56 -4.28 -13.85 -3.64
C VAL A 56 -3.11 -14.80 -3.44
N ALA A 57 -2.06 -14.34 -2.78
CA ALA A 57 -0.99 -15.19 -2.28
C ALA A 57 -0.78 -14.92 -0.79
N ILE A 58 -0.70 -15.99 0.01
CA ILE A 58 -0.53 -15.88 1.46
C ILE A 58 0.43 -16.95 1.94
N ALA A 59 1.39 -16.60 2.78
CA ALA A 59 2.29 -17.54 3.44
C ALA A 59 2.85 -16.95 4.73
N ARG A 60 3.20 -17.82 5.67
CA ARG A 60 4.23 -17.52 6.66
C ARG A 60 5.62 -17.77 6.06
N ALA A 61 6.63 -17.06 6.57
CA ALA A 61 7.99 -17.08 5.97
C ALA A 61 8.57 -18.46 5.70
N ASP A 62 8.19 -19.47 6.50
CA ASP A 62 8.76 -20.82 6.46
C ASP A 62 7.77 -21.87 5.90
N GLU A 63 6.63 -21.42 5.35
CA GLU A 63 5.59 -22.31 4.83
C GLU A 63 5.46 -22.12 3.30
N PRO A 64 5.07 -23.16 2.56
CA PRO A 64 4.71 -23.02 1.15
C PRO A 64 3.58 -22.00 0.98
N PRO A 65 3.61 -21.17 -0.08
CA PRO A 65 2.56 -20.22 -0.33
C PRO A 65 1.26 -20.91 -0.74
N LEU A 66 0.14 -20.45 -0.18
CA LEU A 66 -1.18 -20.73 -0.70
C LEU A 66 -1.53 -19.62 -1.70
N ILE A 67 -1.79 -20.02 -2.96
CA ILE A 67 -2.19 -19.09 -4.03
C ILE A 67 -3.59 -19.48 -4.48
N LEU A 68 -4.49 -18.50 -4.48
CA LEU A 68 -5.89 -18.65 -4.86
C LEU A 68 -6.23 -17.61 -5.91
N ALA A 69 -7.00 -18.02 -6.94
CA ALA A 69 -7.42 -17.11 -8.00
C ALA A 69 -8.91 -17.30 -8.31
N TRP A 70 -9.60 -16.22 -8.63
CA TRP A 70 -11.02 -16.19 -8.94
C TRP A 70 -11.32 -15.18 -10.03
N GLY A 71 -12.44 -15.42 -10.75
CA GLY A 71 -12.90 -14.54 -11.81
C GLY A 71 -12.08 -14.66 -13.09
N HIS A 72 -11.98 -13.59 -13.86
CA HIS A 72 -11.47 -13.61 -15.24
C HIS A 72 -10.48 -12.46 -15.49
N VAL A 73 -9.65 -12.62 -16.49
CA VAL A 73 -8.68 -11.60 -16.89
C VAL A 73 -9.29 -10.49 -17.75
N ASP A 74 -10.51 -10.69 -18.24
CA ASP A 74 -11.27 -9.75 -19.06
C ASP A 74 -12.77 -9.76 -18.70
N ALA A 75 -13.51 -8.73 -19.12
CA ALA A 75 -14.95 -8.60 -18.85
C ALA A 75 -15.82 -9.60 -19.63
N ALA A 76 -15.31 -10.18 -20.71
CA ALA A 76 -16.04 -11.16 -21.50
C ALA A 76 -16.02 -12.55 -20.87
N GLY A 77 -15.21 -12.77 -19.82
CA GLY A 77 -15.04 -14.06 -19.16
C GLY A 77 -14.31 -15.08 -20.04
N ALA A 78 -13.49 -14.61 -21.01
CA ALA A 78 -12.83 -15.47 -21.98
C ALA A 78 -11.74 -16.34 -21.38
N ALA A 79 -11.04 -15.84 -20.35
CA ALA A 79 -9.99 -16.59 -19.67
C ALA A 79 -10.08 -16.42 -18.16
N PRO A 80 -10.00 -17.50 -17.36
CA PRO A 80 -10.02 -17.40 -15.90
C PRO A 80 -8.73 -16.74 -15.38
N ALA A 81 -8.82 -16.03 -14.27
CA ALA A 81 -7.66 -15.66 -13.49
C ALA A 81 -7.03 -16.91 -12.86
N THR A 82 -5.70 -16.97 -12.84
CA THR A 82 -4.93 -18.11 -12.33
C THR A 82 -3.80 -17.64 -11.42
N ALA A 83 -3.07 -18.56 -10.81
CA ALA A 83 -1.86 -18.26 -10.05
C ALA A 83 -0.79 -17.54 -10.90
N ASP A 84 -0.77 -17.79 -12.21
CA ASP A 84 0.17 -17.21 -13.16
C ASP A 84 -0.31 -15.91 -13.81
N THR A 85 -1.49 -15.42 -13.43
CA THR A 85 -2.02 -14.15 -13.95
C THR A 85 -1.10 -13.01 -13.53
N VAL A 86 -0.69 -12.21 -14.51
CA VAL A 86 0.20 -11.05 -14.33
C VAL A 86 -0.64 -9.77 -14.24
N TYR A 87 -0.51 -9.03 -13.16
CA TYR A 87 -1.22 -7.78 -12.90
C TYR A 87 -0.25 -6.59 -12.92
N GLU A 88 -0.74 -5.40 -13.24
CA GLU A 88 0.00 -4.18 -12.94
C GLU A 88 0.00 -3.96 -11.42
N ILE A 89 1.18 -3.97 -10.80
CA ILE A 89 1.29 -3.84 -9.34
C ILE A 89 1.41 -2.39 -8.87
N GLY A 90 1.47 -1.45 -9.80
CA GLY A 90 1.48 -0.02 -9.51
C GLY A 90 2.53 0.34 -8.46
N SER A 91 2.13 1.09 -7.46
CA SER A 91 3.03 1.63 -6.45
C SER A 91 3.74 0.61 -5.55
N ILE A 92 3.40 -0.69 -5.59
CA ILE A 92 4.24 -1.73 -4.97
C ILE A 92 5.66 -1.69 -5.56
N THR A 93 5.82 -1.23 -6.81
CA THR A 93 7.12 -0.94 -7.45
C THR A 93 8.05 -0.12 -6.57
N LYS A 94 7.52 0.80 -5.76
CA LYS A 94 8.34 1.68 -4.90
C LYS A 94 9.18 0.91 -3.88
N THR A 95 8.71 -0.25 -3.42
CA THR A 95 9.48 -1.09 -2.50
C THR A 95 10.73 -1.65 -3.17
N PHE A 96 10.68 -1.96 -4.47
CA PHE A 96 11.83 -2.38 -5.27
C PHE A 96 12.80 -1.22 -5.49
N THR A 97 12.28 -0.05 -5.87
CA THR A 97 13.09 1.16 -6.06
C THR A 97 13.83 1.55 -4.77
N ALA A 98 13.10 1.53 -3.64
CA ALA A 98 13.70 1.81 -2.34
C ALA A 98 14.80 0.81 -1.98
N ALA A 99 14.58 -0.48 -2.23
CA ALA A 99 15.59 -1.50 -2.00
C ALA A 99 16.84 -1.30 -2.86
N LEU A 100 16.70 -0.91 -4.14
CA LEU A 100 17.85 -0.57 -5.00
C LEU A 100 18.65 0.61 -4.44
N ILE A 101 17.98 1.69 -4.04
CA ILE A 101 18.65 2.85 -3.40
C ILE A 101 19.37 2.42 -2.12
N LEU A 102 18.68 1.68 -1.25
CA LEU A 102 19.24 1.26 0.04
C LEU A 102 20.44 0.31 -0.13
N ARG A 103 20.42 -0.56 -1.13
CA ARG A 103 21.62 -1.37 -1.48
C ARG A 103 22.80 -0.50 -1.93
N ARG A 104 22.56 0.60 -2.66
CA ARG A 104 23.62 1.56 -3.01
C ARG A 104 24.14 2.29 -1.77
N VAL A 105 23.26 2.53 -0.79
CA VAL A 105 23.68 3.10 0.51
C VAL A 105 24.58 2.12 1.28
N GLU A 106 24.22 0.83 1.36
CA GLU A 106 25.05 -0.22 1.95
C GLU A 106 26.43 -0.33 1.29
N GLN A 107 26.48 -0.13 -0.03
CA GLN A 107 27.73 -0.14 -0.80
C GLN A 107 28.55 1.16 -0.68
N GLY A 108 28.07 2.16 0.05
CA GLY A 108 28.70 3.48 0.18
C GLY A 108 28.69 4.32 -1.10
N ARG A 109 27.88 3.95 -2.10
CA ARG A 109 27.75 4.64 -3.39
C ARG A 109 26.77 5.79 -3.35
N LEU A 110 25.75 5.71 -2.48
CA LEU A 110 24.79 6.76 -2.17
C LEU A 110 24.78 7.02 -0.65
N SER A 111 24.29 8.20 -0.24
CA SER A 111 23.96 8.49 1.14
C SER A 111 22.52 8.98 1.24
N LEU A 112 21.78 8.52 2.26
CA LEU A 112 20.39 8.95 2.48
C LEU A 112 20.28 10.46 2.67
N ASP A 113 21.29 11.08 3.27
CA ASP A 113 21.27 12.49 3.66
C ASP A 113 22.03 13.39 2.67
N GLU A 114 22.51 12.84 1.54
CA GLU A 114 23.07 13.66 0.47
C GLU A 114 21.97 14.37 -0.33
N GLY A 115 22.30 15.57 -0.81
CA GLY A 115 21.40 16.38 -1.63
C GLY A 115 21.18 15.76 -3.02
N VAL A 116 19.93 15.76 -3.46
CA VAL A 116 19.57 15.19 -4.78
C VAL A 116 20.22 15.93 -5.94
N THR A 117 20.57 17.21 -5.78
CA THR A 117 21.21 18.05 -6.81
C THR A 117 22.64 17.59 -7.16
N ARG A 118 23.26 16.77 -6.33
CA ARG A 118 24.53 16.10 -6.68
C ARG A 118 24.39 15.19 -7.91
N TRP A 119 23.26 14.51 -8.00
CA TRP A 119 22.95 13.58 -9.09
C TRP A 119 22.08 14.21 -10.17
N LEU A 120 21.31 15.22 -9.81
CA LEU A 120 20.32 15.92 -10.64
C LEU A 120 20.62 17.43 -10.61
N PRO A 121 21.76 17.89 -11.18
CA PRO A 121 22.15 19.31 -11.12
C PRO A 121 21.16 20.24 -11.82
N GLU A 122 20.29 19.72 -12.70
CA GLU A 122 19.20 20.48 -13.33
C GLU A 122 18.16 20.99 -12.33
N LEU A 123 18.14 20.44 -11.10
CA LEU A 123 17.25 20.85 -10.02
C LEU A 123 17.89 21.84 -9.05
N GLN A 124 19.08 22.39 -9.34
CA GLN A 124 19.68 23.45 -8.53
C GLN A 124 18.75 24.66 -8.43
N GLY A 125 18.65 25.21 -7.22
CA GLY A 125 17.72 26.32 -6.90
C GLY A 125 16.32 25.86 -6.50
N SER A 126 15.82 24.73 -7.04
CA SER A 126 14.48 24.21 -6.72
C SER A 126 14.49 23.05 -5.72
N ALA A 127 15.59 22.30 -5.63
CA ALA A 127 15.70 21.12 -4.76
C ALA A 127 16.99 21.08 -3.93
N ASP A 128 17.65 22.20 -3.67
CA ASP A 128 18.97 22.27 -3.01
C ASP A 128 19.01 21.63 -1.62
N VAL A 129 17.90 21.68 -0.89
CA VAL A 129 17.79 21.13 0.46
C VAL A 129 17.07 19.77 0.51
N VAL A 130 16.72 19.24 -0.66
CA VAL A 130 16.07 17.93 -0.76
C VAL A 130 17.12 16.83 -0.76
N THR A 131 16.93 15.81 0.09
CA THR A 131 17.81 14.65 0.18
C THR A 131 17.16 13.39 -0.40
N ILE A 132 17.96 12.35 -0.65
CA ILE A 132 17.47 11.03 -1.06
C ILE A 132 16.45 10.49 -0.04
N ARG A 133 16.72 10.67 1.27
CA ARG A 133 15.78 10.31 2.36
C ARG A 133 14.43 11.00 2.19
N HIS A 134 14.41 12.28 1.87
CA HIS A 134 13.16 13.02 1.67
C HIS A 134 12.33 12.47 0.50
N LEU A 135 12.98 12.03 -0.58
CA LEU A 135 12.28 11.41 -1.72
C LEU A 135 11.69 10.04 -1.33
N LEU A 136 12.51 9.17 -0.70
CA LEU A 136 12.07 7.83 -0.25
C LEU A 136 10.90 7.90 0.74
N ALA A 137 10.91 8.90 1.63
CA ALA A 137 9.93 9.07 2.70
C ALA A 137 8.71 9.90 2.32
N HIS A 138 8.62 10.41 1.10
CA HIS A 138 7.56 11.33 0.65
C HIS A 138 7.47 12.62 1.48
N THR A 139 8.62 13.14 1.92
CA THR A 139 8.72 14.35 2.74
C THR A 139 9.49 15.48 2.03
N SER A 140 9.71 15.35 0.72
CA SER A 140 10.53 16.30 -0.05
C SER A 140 9.91 17.68 -0.23
N GLY A 141 8.58 17.79 -0.16
CA GLY A 141 7.87 19.02 -0.50
C GLY A 141 7.85 19.36 -2.00
N LEU A 142 8.50 18.60 -2.85
CA LEU A 142 8.45 18.82 -4.30
C LEU A 142 7.03 18.60 -4.84
N SER A 143 6.68 19.29 -5.92
CA SER A 143 5.36 19.18 -6.54
C SER A 143 5.00 17.72 -6.84
N SER A 144 3.81 17.31 -6.41
CA SER A 144 3.23 15.98 -6.67
C SER A 144 2.27 15.95 -7.86
N THR A 145 2.12 17.08 -8.55
CA THR A 145 1.27 17.17 -9.76
C THR A 145 1.82 16.21 -10.83
N PRO A 146 0.97 15.40 -11.46
CA PRO A 146 1.39 14.52 -12.55
C PRO A 146 2.19 15.27 -13.62
N VAL A 147 3.19 14.62 -14.19
CA VAL A 147 4.02 15.18 -15.29
C VAL A 147 3.15 15.39 -16.51
N LEU A 148 2.36 14.37 -16.87
CA LEU A 148 1.37 14.40 -17.95
C LEU A 148 0.00 14.03 -17.40
N GLU A 149 -1.05 14.61 -17.97
CA GLU A 149 -2.44 14.20 -17.69
C GLU A 149 -2.76 12.86 -18.37
N ASP A 150 -2.27 12.67 -19.59
CA ASP A 150 -2.45 11.44 -20.33
C ASP A 150 -1.35 10.43 -19.97
N MET A 151 -1.68 9.52 -19.09
CA MET A 151 -0.79 8.46 -18.62
C MET A 151 -0.51 7.38 -19.66
N SER A 152 -1.15 7.39 -20.85
CA SER A 152 -0.84 6.49 -21.96
C SER A 152 0.42 6.91 -22.73
N LEU A 153 0.92 8.10 -22.47
CA LEU A 153 2.14 8.63 -23.09
C LEU A 153 3.37 8.37 -22.22
N PRO A 154 4.55 8.14 -22.83
CA PRO A 154 5.80 8.02 -22.10
C PRO A 154 6.22 9.36 -21.50
N VAL A 155 6.75 9.34 -20.27
CA VAL A 155 7.40 10.49 -19.64
C VAL A 155 8.91 10.36 -19.82
N SER A 156 9.54 11.37 -20.40
CA SER A 156 11.01 11.42 -20.50
C SER A 156 11.64 11.92 -19.19
N ALA A 157 12.96 11.73 -19.06
CA ALA A 157 13.71 12.27 -17.93
C ALA A 157 13.60 13.81 -17.86
N GLU A 158 13.65 14.49 -19.02
CA GLU A 158 13.50 15.95 -19.06
C GLU A 158 12.11 16.43 -18.67
N ASP A 159 11.04 15.72 -19.11
CA ASP A 159 9.67 16.06 -18.68
C ASP A 159 9.53 15.99 -17.17
N LEU A 160 10.09 14.94 -16.55
CA LEU A 160 10.08 14.76 -15.10
C LEU A 160 10.88 15.85 -14.38
N LEU A 161 12.09 16.16 -14.86
CA LEU A 161 12.93 17.21 -14.29
C LEU A 161 12.27 18.58 -14.42
N ALA A 162 11.70 18.90 -15.59
CA ALA A 162 10.98 20.14 -15.82
C ALA A 162 9.74 20.27 -14.91
N ALA A 163 8.97 19.18 -14.74
CA ALA A 163 7.80 19.17 -13.88
C ALA A 163 8.12 19.44 -12.40
N VAL A 164 9.35 19.16 -11.97
CA VAL A 164 9.81 19.44 -10.60
C VAL A 164 10.49 20.82 -10.53
N ARG A 165 11.36 21.14 -11.47
CA ARG A 165 12.12 22.41 -11.53
C ARG A 165 11.21 23.62 -11.69
N ASP A 166 10.22 23.52 -12.56
CA ASP A 166 9.43 24.68 -13.01
C ASP A 166 8.17 24.89 -12.15
N ARG A 167 8.00 24.11 -11.09
CA ARG A 167 6.88 24.22 -10.14
C ARG A 167 7.38 24.56 -8.73
N PRO A 168 6.68 25.43 -8.00
CA PRO A 168 7.05 25.74 -6.63
C PRO A 168 6.93 24.50 -5.74
N ALA A 169 7.77 24.42 -4.72
CA ALA A 169 7.64 23.42 -3.68
C ALA A 169 6.34 23.64 -2.88
N ASP A 170 5.65 22.54 -2.53
CA ASP A 170 4.40 22.59 -1.76
C ASP A 170 4.63 22.90 -0.27
N PHE A 171 5.81 22.53 0.25
CA PHE A 171 6.24 22.76 1.63
C PHE A 171 7.75 22.55 1.80
N ILE A 172 8.27 22.97 2.94
CA ILE A 172 9.70 22.79 3.31
C ILE A 172 9.99 21.30 3.52
N PRO A 173 11.08 20.74 2.95
CA PRO A 173 11.47 19.35 3.13
C PRO A 173 11.49 18.93 4.60
N GLY A 174 10.94 17.75 4.89
CA GLY A 174 10.78 17.21 6.23
C GLY A 174 9.57 17.72 7.01
N ALA A 175 8.89 18.80 6.58
CA ALA A 175 7.80 19.39 7.36
C ALA A 175 6.49 18.58 7.35
N ARG A 176 6.23 17.84 6.28
CA ARG A 176 4.99 17.05 6.11
C ARG A 176 5.26 15.79 5.32
N PHE A 177 4.39 14.80 5.53
CA PHE A 177 4.23 13.69 4.61
C PHE A 177 3.25 14.07 3.49
N ARG A 178 3.66 13.89 2.24
CA ARG A 178 2.80 13.97 1.07
C ARG A 178 3.27 13.01 0.00
N TYR A 179 2.46 11.99 -0.25
CA TYR A 179 2.78 10.98 -1.25
C TYR A 179 3.10 11.62 -2.62
N ASN A 180 4.23 11.23 -3.22
CA ASN A 180 4.74 11.89 -4.42
C ASN A 180 5.40 10.90 -5.38
N ASN A 181 4.76 10.68 -6.54
CA ASN A 181 5.29 9.81 -7.59
C ASN A 181 6.54 10.41 -8.27
N ASN A 182 6.55 11.75 -8.47
CA ASN A 182 7.70 12.41 -9.10
C ASN A 182 8.97 12.17 -8.31
N GLY A 183 8.90 12.17 -6.97
CA GLY A 183 10.02 11.85 -6.11
C GLY A 183 10.62 10.46 -6.39
N TYR A 184 9.78 9.46 -6.63
CA TYR A 184 10.26 8.11 -7.01
C TYR A 184 10.77 8.03 -8.44
N GLY A 185 10.18 8.79 -9.35
CA GLY A 185 10.77 8.97 -10.68
C GLY A 185 12.20 9.54 -10.61
N LEU A 186 12.42 10.57 -9.77
CA LEU A 186 13.76 11.12 -9.53
C LEU A 186 14.71 10.10 -8.90
N LEU A 187 14.25 9.22 -7.99
CA LEU A 187 15.08 8.12 -7.45
C LEU A 187 15.51 7.16 -8.57
N GLY A 188 14.63 6.87 -9.53
CA GLY A 188 14.99 6.11 -10.73
C GLY A 188 16.11 6.77 -11.54
N LEU A 189 16.00 8.08 -11.81
CA LEU A 189 17.05 8.83 -12.53
C LEU A 189 18.36 8.88 -11.73
N ILE A 190 18.31 9.00 -10.41
CA ILE A 190 19.51 8.95 -9.55
C ILE A 190 20.21 7.60 -9.70
N LEU A 191 19.44 6.49 -9.68
CA LEU A 191 20.00 5.14 -9.88
C LEU A 191 20.65 4.98 -11.25
N GLU A 192 20.03 5.51 -12.32
CA GLU A 192 20.58 5.47 -13.66
C GLU A 192 21.88 6.27 -13.78
N ARG A 193 21.93 7.47 -13.21
CA ARG A 193 23.14 8.33 -13.24
C ARG A 193 24.26 7.79 -12.37
N GLU A 194 23.93 7.21 -11.23
CA GLU A 194 24.91 6.61 -10.32
C GLU A 194 25.56 5.37 -10.94
N SER A 195 24.78 4.56 -11.66
CA SER A 195 25.23 3.27 -12.18
C SER A 195 25.68 3.30 -13.66
N GLY A 196 25.21 4.28 -14.44
CA GLY A 196 25.36 4.30 -15.88
C GLY A 196 24.50 3.25 -16.61
N ARG A 197 23.51 2.63 -15.92
CA ARG A 197 22.65 1.56 -16.43
C ARG A 197 21.18 1.97 -16.37
N ALA A 198 20.37 1.48 -17.30
CA ALA A 198 18.93 1.72 -17.27
C ALA A 198 18.28 1.13 -16.01
N TYR A 199 17.28 1.80 -15.46
CA TYR A 199 16.57 1.37 -14.24
C TYR A 199 15.98 -0.05 -14.38
N ALA A 200 15.44 -0.39 -15.56
CA ALA A 200 14.93 -1.73 -15.82
C ALA A 200 16.01 -2.83 -15.78
N GLU A 201 17.24 -2.52 -16.20
CA GLU A 201 18.38 -3.43 -16.08
C GLU A 201 18.82 -3.63 -14.65
N LEU A 202 18.86 -2.53 -13.86
CA LEU A 202 19.15 -2.60 -12.43
C LEU A 202 18.16 -3.46 -11.69
N LEU A 203 16.86 -3.26 -11.95
CA LEU A 203 15.81 -4.12 -11.38
C LEU A 203 16.06 -5.58 -11.70
N ARG A 204 16.23 -5.89 -12.99
CA ARG A 204 16.37 -7.27 -13.47
C ARG A 204 17.58 -7.97 -12.87
N GLU A 205 18.75 -7.33 -12.93
CA GLU A 205 20.02 -7.97 -12.57
C GLU A 205 20.33 -7.92 -11.08
N ASP A 206 19.95 -6.83 -10.39
CA ASP A 206 20.28 -6.66 -9.00
C ASP A 206 19.22 -7.24 -8.04
N LEU A 207 17.96 -7.41 -8.51
CA LEU A 207 16.87 -7.90 -7.68
C LEU A 207 16.13 -9.10 -8.28
N LEU A 208 15.55 -8.97 -9.49
CA LEU A 208 14.60 -9.96 -9.98
C LEU A 208 15.25 -11.32 -10.27
N GLN A 209 16.35 -11.33 -11.03
CA GLN A 209 17.08 -12.56 -11.36
C GLN A 209 17.66 -13.26 -10.13
N PRO A 210 18.38 -12.58 -9.21
CA PRO A 210 18.92 -13.22 -8.01
C PRO A 210 17.86 -13.82 -7.08
N LEU A 211 16.64 -13.27 -7.10
CA LEU A 211 15.53 -13.74 -6.27
C LEU A 211 14.60 -14.73 -7.00
N GLY A 212 14.86 -15.01 -8.28
CA GLY A 212 14.03 -15.90 -9.08
C GLY A 212 12.64 -15.37 -9.43
N LEU A 213 12.44 -14.02 -9.41
CA LEU A 213 11.16 -13.37 -9.70
C LEU A 213 10.94 -13.28 -11.21
N SER A 214 10.74 -14.43 -11.85
CA SER A 214 10.75 -14.58 -13.30
C SER A 214 9.49 -14.02 -13.99
N ARG A 215 8.43 -13.77 -13.22
CA ARG A 215 7.16 -13.23 -13.72
C ARG A 215 7.00 -11.75 -13.38
N THR A 216 8.05 -11.11 -12.87
CA THR A 216 8.09 -9.68 -12.53
C THR A 216 8.97 -8.94 -13.53
N ALA A 217 8.44 -7.90 -14.15
CA ALA A 217 9.16 -7.06 -15.13
C ALA A 217 8.44 -5.71 -15.32
N PRO A 218 9.07 -4.71 -15.96
CA PRO A 218 8.34 -3.57 -16.51
C PRO A 218 7.16 -4.04 -17.37
N CYS A 219 5.99 -3.43 -17.20
CA CYS A 219 4.79 -3.84 -17.91
C CYS A 219 4.96 -3.72 -19.42
N PRO A 220 4.76 -4.78 -20.22
CA PRO A 220 4.84 -4.69 -21.67
C PRO A 220 3.62 -3.93 -22.21
N PHE A 221 3.81 -2.69 -22.68
CA PHE A 221 2.72 -1.80 -23.10
C PHE A 221 1.92 -2.34 -24.29
N GLU A 222 2.61 -2.87 -25.27
CA GLU A 222 2.03 -3.36 -26.53
C GLU A 222 1.41 -4.77 -26.45
N ASP A 223 1.60 -5.49 -25.35
CA ASP A 223 1.09 -6.86 -25.20
C ASP A 223 -0.43 -6.86 -24.98
N ALA A 224 -1.19 -7.17 -26.03
CA ALA A 224 -2.64 -7.25 -25.97
C ALA A 224 -3.16 -8.47 -25.18
N SER A 225 -2.33 -9.48 -24.91
CA SER A 225 -2.71 -10.68 -24.15
C SER A 225 -2.72 -10.46 -22.62
N ARG A 226 -2.18 -9.34 -22.16
CA ARG A 226 -2.21 -8.98 -20.75
C ARG A 226 -3.66 -8.82 -20.25
N PRO A 227 -3.92 -9.12 -18.97
CA PRO A 227 -5.16 -8.77 -18.31
C PRO A 227 -5.54 -7.32 -18.56
N THR A 228 -6.81 -7.05 -18.73
CA THR A 228 -7.35 -5.70 -18.82
C THR A 228 -7.77 -5.25 -17.43
N GLY A 229 -7.39 -4.03 -17.06
CA GLY A 229 -7.90 -3.37 -15.87
C GLY A 229 -9.20 -2.64 -16.17
N PHE A 230 -10.07 -2.55 -15.18
CA PHE A 230 -11.42 -2.01 -15.38
C PHE A 230 -11.79 -0.97 -14.33
N ASN A 231 -12.50 0.06 -14.80
CA ASN A 231 -13.32 0.91 -13.94
C ASN A 231 -14.71 0.30 -13.81
N HIS A 232 -15.27 0.32 -12.63
CA HIS A 232 -16.66 -0.01 -12.40
C HIS A 232 -17.49 1.26 -12.31
N ASN A 233 -18.33 1.49 -13.31
CA ASN A 233 -19.38 2.49 -13.24
C ASN A 233 -20.66 1.81 -12.71
N PHE A 234 -20.99 2.04 -11.43
CA PHE A 234 -22.23 1.52 -10.82
C PHE A 234 -23.45 2.39 -11.12
N VAL A 235 -23.38 3.25 -12.10
CA VAL A 235 -24.51 4.05 -12.54
C VAL A 235 -25.21 3.28 -13.66
N GLU A 236 -26.46 2.85 -13.38
CA GLU A 236 -27.46 2.46 -14.42
C GLU A 236 -27.16 1.20 -15.23
N GLY A 237 -26.64 0.14 -14.60
CA GLY A 237 -26.51 -1.16 -15.30
C GLY A 237 -25.38 -1.20 -16.35
N GLU A 238 -24.53 -0.20 -16.38
CA GLU A 238 -23.30 -0.25 -17.17
C GLU A 238 -22.31 -1.25 -16.54
N GLY A 239 -21.87 -2.19 -17.32
CA GLY A 239 -20.85 -3.16 -16.93
C GLY A 239 -19.48 -2.52 -16.72
N PRO A 240 -18.46 -3.34 -16.42
CA PRO A 240 -17.10 -2.86 -16.24
C PRO A 240 -16.56 -2.19 -17.52
N VAL A 241 -16.03 -0.98 -17.39
CA VAL A 241 -15.46 -0.22 -18.49
C VAL A 241 -13.93 -0.44 -18.51
N PRO A 242 -13.34 -0.90 -19.62
CA PRO A 242 -11.89 -1.03 -19.74
C PRO A 242 -11.18 0.29 -19.44
N HIS A 243 -10.16 0.23 -18.60
CA HIS A 243 -9.31 1.38 -18.31
C HIS A 243 -8.26 1.57 -19.43
N THR A 244 -7.94 2.81 -19.75
CA THR A 244 -6.80 3.13 -20.61
C THR A 244 -5.51 2.65 -19.96
N ARG A 245 -4.70 1.90 -20.71
CA ARG A 245 -3.41 1.42 -20.22
C ARG A 245 -2.45 2.59 -20.00
N HIS A 246 -1.76 2.59 -18.88
CA HIS A 246 -0.69 3.53 -18.64
C HIS A 246 0.60 3.04 -19.34
N HIS A 247 1.32 3.97 -19.94
CA HIS A 247 2.66 3.66 -20.44
C HIS A 247 3.60 3.40 -19.26
N PRO A 248 4.45 2.36 -19.27
CA PRO A 248 5.33 2.05 -18.14
C PRO A 248 6.20 3.24 -17.70
N LEU A 249 6.72 4.01 -18.68
CA LEU A 249 7.53 5.20 -18.40
C LEU A 249 6.72 6.38 -17.82
N ALA A 250 5.39 6.39 -17.92
CA ALA A 250 4.57 7.41 -17.26
C ALA A 250 4.65 7.29 -15.74
N SER A 251 4.77 6.08 -15.23
CA SER A 251 4.94 5.80 -13.80
C SER A 251 6.40 5.54 -13.41
N GLY A 252 7.24 5.07 -14.34
CA GLY A 252 8.67 4.80 -14.15
C GLY A 252 8.96 4.04 -12.85
N ALA A 253 9.99 4.44 -12.14
CA ALA A 253 10.40 3.86 -10.85
C ALA A 253 9.35 4.01 -9.72
N ALA A 254 8.25 4.73 -9.96
CA ALA A 254 7.14 4.86 -9.03
C ALA A 254 6.05 3.78 -9.21
N GLY A 255 5.97 3.09 -10.40
CA GLY A 255 4.80 2.24 -10.64
C GLY A 255 4.83 1.34 -11.88
N MET A 256 5.96 1.16 -12.54
CA MET A 256 6.02 0.52 -13.87
C MET A 256 5.93 -1.01 -13.90
N LEU A 257 5.91 -1.70 -12.74
CA LEU A 257 6.03 -3.15 -12.73
C LEU A 257 4.70 -3.88 -12.89
N CYS A 258 4.78 -4.98 -13.62
CA CYS A 258 3.81 -6.06 -13.66
C CYS A 258 4.38 -7.28 -12.92
N SER A 259 3.50 -8.05 -12.25
CA SER A 259 3.90 -9.22 -11.48
C SER A 259 2.75 -10.19 -11.24
N THR A 260 3.06 -11.40 -10.77
CA THR A 260 2.08 -12.34 -10.19
C THR A 260 2.00 -12.16 -8.68
N ALA A 261 0.91 -12.65 -8.07
CA ALA A 261 0.78 -12.62 -6.60
C ALA A 261 1.88 -13.47 -5.92
N GLY A 262 2.29 -14.57 -6.55
CA GLY A 262 3.39 -15.42 -6.07
C GLY A 262 4.73 -14.70 -6.05
N ASP A 263 5.09 -14.00 -7.12
CA ASP A 263 6.36 -13.24 -7.19
C ASP A 263 6.36 -12.07 -6.21
N VAL A 264 5.24 -11.34 -6.06
CA VAL A 264 5.14 -10.24 -5.07
C VAL A 264 5.30 -10.78 -3.64
N LEU A 265 4.70 -11.93 -3.33
CA LEU A 265 4.87 -12.56 -2.02
C LEU A 265 6.31 -13.04 -1.79
N ALA A 266 6.95 -13.62 -2.82
CA ALA A 266 8.36 -14.04 -2.77
C ALA A 266 9.28 -12.83 -2.58
N TRP A 267 9.02 -11.72 -3.28
CA TRP A 267 9.69 -10.44 -3.08
C TRP A 267 9.59 -9.97 -1.64
N GLN A 268 8.36 -9.88 -1.12
CA GLN A 268 8.09 -9.45 0.24
C GLN A 268 8.82 -10.32 1.26
N SER A 269 8.74 -11.64 1.11
CA SER A 269 9.42 -12.60 1.99
C SER A 269 10.93 -12.45 1.93
N ALA A 270 11.51 -12.22 0.74
CA ALA A 270 12.94 -11.99 0.56
C ALA A 270 13.40 -10.70 1.24
N LEU A 271 12.64 -9.63 1.07
CA LEU A 271 12.93 -8.33 1.68
C LEU A 271 12.88 -8.42 3.21
N MET A 272 11.79 -8.96 3.75
CA MET A 272 11.56 -9.01 5.20
C MET A 272 12.39 -10.08 5.94
N SER A 273 12.99 -11.03 5.21
CA SER A 273 13.93 -12.01 5.79
C SER A 273 15.40 -11.58 5.75
N GLY A 274 15.70 -10.35 5.29
CA GLY A 274 17.07 -9.85 5.20
C GLY A 274 17.87 -10.41 4.03
N ARG A 275 17.24 -11.06 3.04
CA ARG A 275 17.94 -11.54 1.83
C ARG A 275 18.22 -10.45 0.81
N VAL A 276 17.60 -9.28 0.95
CA VAL A 276 17.73 -8.13 0.03
C VAL A 276 18.58 -7.04 0.63
N LEU A 277 18.38 -6.75 1.91
CA LEU A 277 19.04 -5.69 2.67
C LEU A 277 19.64 -6.26 3.96
N GLU A 278 20.74 -5.66 4.41
CA GLU A 278 21.31 -5.95 5.72
C GLU A 278 20.29 -5.60 6.83
N PRO A 279 20.33 -6.27 8.00
CA PRO A 279 19.33 -6.06 9.05
C PRO A 279 19.20 -4.60 9.52
N GLN A 280 20.30 -3.86 9.57
CA GLN A 280 20.30 -2.46 9.97
C GLN A 280 19.60 -1.58 8.93
N THR A 281 19.83 -1.83 7.65
CA THR A 281 19.21 -1.09 6.54
C THR A 281 17.74 -1.44 6.42
N LEU A 282 17.36 -2.71 6.61
CA LEU A 282 15.96 -3.11 6.66
C LEU A 282 15.23 -2.43 7.82
N ALA A 283 15.85 -2.31 8.99
CA ALA A 283 15.29 -1.57 10.12
C ALA A 283 15.04 -0.09 9.76
N LEU A 284 16.00 0.57 9.10
CA LEU A 284 15.81 1.95 8.61
C LEU A 284 14.66 2.06 7.58
N MET A 285 14.52 1.06 6.69
CA MET A 285 13.44 1.02 5.70
C MET A 285 12.07 0.94 6.37
N THR A 286 11.96 0.18 7.44
CA THR A 286 10.69 -0.15 8.12
C THR A 286 10.40 0.73 9.34
N GLU A 287 11.27 1.69 9.67
CA GLU A 287 11.02 2.68 10.70
C GLU A 287 10.24 3.88 10.14
N PRO A 288 9.11 4.29 10.77
CA PRO A 288 8.39 5.47 10.34
C PRO A 288 9.28 6.72 10.42
N GLN A 289 9.42 7.43 9.30
CA GLN A 289 10.25 8.63 9.28
C GLN A 289 9.62 9.74 10.11
N ARG A 290 10.46 10.48 10.84
CA ARG A 290 10.02 11.60 11.67
C ARG A 290 9.97 12.89 10.87
N LEU A 291 8.89 13.63 11.06
CA LEU A 291 8.72 14.98 10.53
C LEU A 291 9.45 16.00 11.41
N SER A 292 9.66 17.21 10.89
CA SER A 292 10.37 18.30 11.59
C SER A 292 9.74 18.69 12.94
N ASN A 293 8.43 18.43 13.11
CA ASN A 293 7.71 18.64 14.37
C ASN A 293 7.83 17.45 15.37
N GLY A 294 8.62 16.42 15.02
CA GLY A 294 8.83 15.20 15.82
C GLY A 294 7.78 14.11 15.67
N SER A 295 6.66 14.36 14.97
CA SER A 295 5.64 13.31 14.74
C SER A 295 6.13 12.26 13.74
N ALA A 296 5.61 11.03 13.86
CA ALA A 296 5.84 9.98 12.88
C ALA A 296 4.98 10.21 11.63
N SER A 297 5.53 9.93 10.45
CA SER A 297 4.82 10.08 9.17
C SER A 297 3.87 8.91 8.85
N GLY A 298 4.02 7.75 9.52
CA GLY A 298 3.36 6.50 9.14
C GLY A 298 3.96 5.85 7.89
N TYR A 299 5.10 6.34 7.41
CA TYR A 299 5.80 5.83 6.23
C TYR A 299 7.30 5.73 6.50
N GLY A 300 7.91 4.61 6.13
CA GLY A 300 9.34 4.39 6.19
C GLY A 300 10.05 4.88 4.93
N LEU A 301 11.00 4.10 4.43
CA LEU A 301 11.69 4.36 3.16
C LEU A 301 11.11 3.42 2.08
N GLY A 302 9.95 3.78 1.52
CA GLY A 302 9.29 3.02 0.47
C GLY A 302 8.20 2.04 0.93
N ILE A 303 7.77 2.10 2.18
CA ILE A 303 6.73 1.23 2.74
C ILE A 303 5.91 1.96 3.80
N TYR A 304 4.61 1.73 3.86
CA TYR A 304 3.76 2.18 4.95
C TYR A 304 4.02 1.34 6.21
N VAL A 305 3.96 1.97 7.36
CA VAL A 305 4.20 1.37 8.67
C VAL A 305 3.05 1.75 9.59
N ASP A 306 2.20 0.78 9.91
CA ASP A 306 1.10 1.00 10.85
C ASP A 306 1.64 1.24 12.28
N GLU A 307 0.79 1.78 13.14
CA GLU A 307 1.15 2.08 14.53
C GLU A 307 1.75 0.85 15.22
N GLY A 308 2.83 1.04 15.94
CA GLY A 308 3.56 -0.05 16.59
C GLY A 308 4.34 -0.98 15.65
N GLY A 309 4.35 -0.73 14.34
CA GLY A 309 5.02 -1.59 13.36
C GLY A 309 4.34 -2.96 13.16
N GLU A 310 3.08 -3.09 13.54
CA GLU A 310 2.36 -4.37 13.48
C GLU A 310 2.12 -4.83 12.04
N ARG A 311 2.05 -3.90 11.10
CA ARG A 311 1.85 -4.17 9.68
C ARG A 311 2.73 -3.25 8.83
N LEU A 312 3.49 -3.84 7.92
CA LEU A 312 4.28 -3.17 6.89
C LEU A 312 3.59 -3.43 5.57
N HIS A 313 3.20 -2.38 4.83
CA HIS A 313 2.38 -2.60 3.65
C HIS A 313 2.62 -1.57 2.54
N HIS A 314 2.20 -1.92 1.35
CA HIS A 314 2.08 -0.97 0.25
C HIS A 314 0.95 -1.40 -0.69
N GLY A 315 0.09 -0.46 -1.04
CA GLY A 315 -0.90 -0.65 -2.08
C GLY A 315 -0.39 -0.19 -3.44
N GLY A 316 -1.08 -0.60 -4.49
CA GLY A 316 -0.84 -0.13 -5.84
C GLY A 316 -2.14 0.13 -6.58
N ALA A 317 -2.13 1.14 -7.44
CA ALA A 317 -3.21 1.45 -8.37
C ALA A 317 -2.61 1.88 -9.71
N ALA A 318 -3.03 1.25 -10.79
CA ALA A 318 -2.61 1.61 -12.14
C ALA A 318 -3.60 1.00 -13.15
N SER A 319 -3.94 1.72 -14.21
CA SER A 319 -4.67 1.21 -15.38
C SER A 319 -5.89 0.33 -15.07
N GLY A 320 -6.61 0.62 -13.98
CA GLY A 320 -7.76 -0.20 -13.57
C GLY A 320 -7.43 -1.38 -12.66
N PHE A 321 -6.17 -1.55 -12.25
CA PHE A 321 -5.73 -2.55 -11.27
C PHE A 321 -5.65 -1.92 -9.88
N ILE A 322 -6.08 -2.67 -8.86
CA ILE A 322 -5.87 -2.34 -7.44
C ILE A 322 -5.16 -3.52 -6.79
N THR A 323 -4.08 -3.24 -6.09
CA THR A 323 -3.21 -4.25 -5.51
C THR A 323 -2.84 -3.90 -4.08
N GLN A 324 -2.57 -4.91 -3.27
CA GLN A 324 -2.12 -4.75 -1.89
C GLN A 324 -1.09 -5.81 -1.55
N MET A 325 -0.04 -5.40 -0.86
CA MET A 325 0.98 -6.24 -0.26
C MET A 325 1.13 -5.84 1.20
N ALA A 326 1.05 -6.80 2.13
CA ALA A 326 1.24 -6.52 3.54
C ALA A 326 1.99 -7.65 4.26
N TRP A 327 2.85 -7.26 5.18
CA TRP A 327 3.64 -8.14 6.04
C TRP A 327 3.36 -7.85 7.51
N ARG A 328 3.21 -8.92 8.29
CA ARG A 328 3.08 -8.84 9.75
C ARG A 328 4.32 -9.44 10.40
N PRO A 329 5.22 -8.59 10.94
CA PRO A 329 6.53 -9.03 11.41
C PRO A 329 6.46 -10.08 12.53
N ARG A 330 5.55 -9.90 13.50
CA ARG A 330 5.38 -10.80 14.64
C ARG A 330 4.96 -12.22 14.20
N GLU A 331 4.02 -12.31 13.27
CA GLU A 331 3.48 -13.58 12.75
C GLU A 331 4.31 -14.12 11.59
N ARG A 332 5.25 -13.33 11.07
CA ARG A 332 6.01 -13.59 9.85
C ARG A 332 5.09 -13.93 8.66
N LEU A 333 3.95 -13.23 8.59
CA LEU A 333 2.86 -13.51 7.66
C LEU A 333 2.85 -12.46 6.55
N GLY A 334 2.98 -12.93 5.31
CA GLY A 334 2.78 -12.14 4.10
C GLY A 334 1.42 -12.43 3.46
N VAL A 335 0.75 -11.39 3.02
CA VAL A 335 -0.49 -11.47 2.22
C VAL A 335 -0.40 -10.49 1.06
N VAL A 336 -0.73 -10.99 -0.12
CA VAL A 336 -0.79 -10.22 -1.37
C VAL A 336 -2.15 -10.40 -2.00
N VAL A 337 -2.76 -9.31 -2.43
CA VAL A 337 -4.03 -9.29 -3.17
C VAL A 337 -3.83 -8.48 -4.44
N LEU A 338 -4.06 -9.08 -5.59
CA LEU A 338 -3.97 -8.42 -6.90
C LEU A 338 -5.33 -8.54 -7.59
N THR A 339 -5.89 -7.42 -8.08
CA THR A 339 -7.18 -7.37 -8.77
C THR A 339 -7.08 -6.57 -10.06
N ASN A 340 -7.93 -6.87 -11.04
CA ASN A 340 -8.05 -6.10 -12.28
C ASN A 340 -9.33 -5.25 -12.33
N GLY A 341 -9.84 -4.81 -11.20
CA GLY A 341 -10.99 -3.91 -11.11
C GLY A 341 -10.79 -2.84 -10.05
N ILE A 342 -11.05 -1.58 -10.39
CA ILE A 342 -11.15 -0.49 -9.42
C ILE A 342 -12.56 -0.52 -8.85
N TYR A 343 -12.66 -0.79 -7.56
CA TYR A 343 -13.88 -0.68 -6.79
C TYR A 343 -13.74 0.39 -5.71
N ALA A 344 -14.84 1.07 -5.38
CA ALA A 344 -14.83 2.11 -4.36
C ALA A 344 -14.29 1.59 -3.02
N GLY A 345 -13.33 2.30 -2.49
CA GLY A 345 -12.75 1.99 -1.20
C GLY A 345 -11.47 1.16 -1.27
N ALA A 346 -11.07 0.65 -0.12
CA ALA A 346 -9.84 -0.09 0.10
C ALA A 346 -10.07 -1.60 -0.05
N LEU A 347 -10.78 -2.05 -1.10
CA LEU A 347 -11.19 -3.46 -1.24
C LEU A 347 -10.02 -4.44 -1.13
N ALA A 348 -8.94 -4.21 -1.87
CA ALA A 348 -7.77 -5.10 -1.82
C ALA A 348 -7.11 -5.07 -0.43
N GLU A 349 -7.11 -3.93 0.23
CA GLU A 349 -6.61 -3.78 1.59
C GLU A 349 -7.52 -4.47 2.61
N SER A 350 -8.83 -4.30 2.51
CA SER A 350 -9.79 -4.94 3.42
C SER A 350 -9.77 -6.46 3.30
N LEU A 351 -9.71 -6.97 2.06
CA LEU A 351 -9.55 -8.40 1.81
C LEU A 351 -8.24 -8.92 2.39
N GLU A 352 -7.14 -8.19 2.20
CA GLU A 352 -5.84 -8.53 2.77
C GLU A 352 -5.92 -8.66 4.30
N GLN A 353 -6.55 -7.68 4.97
CA GLN A 353 -6.68 -7.68 6.43
C GLN A 353 -7.56 -8.82 6.94
N ASP A 354 -8.67 -9.12 6.27
CA ASP A 354 -9.57 -10.21 6.62
C ASP A 354 -8.89 -11.58 6.45
N LEU A 355 -8.19 -11.79 5.34
CA LEU A 355 -7.43 -13.02 5.08
C LEU A 355 -6.31 -13.20 6.11
N ALA A 356 -5.59 -12.15 6.43
CA ALA A 356 -4.56 -12.19 7.47
C ALA A 356 -5.17 -12.46 8.85
N GLY A 357 -6.33 -11.88 9.14
CA GLY A 357 -7.08 -12.14 10.37
C GLY A 357 -7.40 -13.62 10.52
N ALA A 358 -7.96 -14.23 9.49
CA ALA A 358 -8.25 -15.66 9.46
C ALA A 358 -6.98 -16.53 9.59
N ALA A 359 -5.91 -16.15 8.88
CA ALA A 359 -4.62 -16.83 8.99
C ALA A 359 -4.02 -16.78 10.40
N MET A 360 -4.35 -15.73 11.16
CA MET A 360 -3.96 -15.58 12.58
C MET A 360 -4.95 -16.23 13.56
N GLY A 361 -5.97 -16.96 13.04
CA GLY A 361 -6.96 -17.65 13.87
C GLY A 361 -8.11 -16.76 14.36
N ARG A 362 -8.25 -15.54 13.83
CA ARG A 362 -9.41 -14.70 14.13
C ARG A 362 -10.64 -15.22 13.38
N ALA A 363 -11.75 -15.42 14.10
CA ALA A 363 -13.01 -15.76 13.47
C ALA A 363 -13.44 -14.62 12.54
N TRP A 364 -13.79 -14.97 11.31
CA TRP A 364 -14.36 -14.03 10.36
C TRP A 364 -15.86 -14.33 10.15
N ALA A 365 -16.62 -13.29 10.05
CA ALA A 365 -18.03 -13.38 9.63
C ALA A 365 -18.33 -12.22 8.69
N PRO A 366 -19.18 -12.44 7.68
CA PRO A 366 -19.62 -11.35 6.81
C PRO A 366 -20.29 -10.25 7.64
N PRO A 367 -20.15 -8.98 7.23
CA PRO A 367 -20.83 -7.87 7.89
C PRO A 367 -22.34 -8.09 7.91
N VAL A 368 -22.97 -7.93 9.07
CA VAL A 368 -24.42 -8.01 9.24
C VAL A 368 -25.01 -6.65 8.87
N GLU A 369 -26.08 -6.67 8.04
CA GLU A 369 -26.86 -5.49 7.68
C GLU A 369 -28.14 -5.47 8.53
N ALA A 370 -28.37 -4.40 9.30
CA ALA A 370 -29.62 -4.21 10.04
C ALA A 370 -30.75 -3.87 9.04
N PRO A 371 -31.98 -4.34 9.28
CA PRO A 371 -33.09 -4.05 8.38
C PRO A 371 -33.43 -2.55 8.38
N MET A 372 -33.73 -2.02 7.17
CA MET A 372 -34.26 -0.67 6.99
C MET A 372 -35.26 -0.71 5.85
N SER A 373 -36.40 0.00 5.98
CA SER A 373 -37.38 0.07 4.91
C SER A 373 -36.90 0.86 3.71
N GLU A 374 -37.32 0.51 2.51
CA GLU A 374 -36.97 1.23 1.30
C GLU A 374 -37.32 2.72 1.39
N ALA A 375 -38.48 3.06 1.95
CA ALA A 375 -38.88 4.46 2.19
C ALA A 375 -37.89 5.21 3.11
N ALA A 376 -37.33 4.51 4.12
CA ALA A 376 -36.30 5.11 4.99
C ALA A 376 -34.97 5.29 4.28
N LEU A 377 -34.58 4.36 3.40
CA LEU A 377 -33.40 4.50 2.54
C LEU A 377 -33.55 5.66 1.56
N GLU A 378 -34.71 5.76 0.90
CA GLU A 378 -35.02 6.86 -0.03
C GLU A 378 -35.02 8.24 0.66
N ALA A 379 -35.44 8.30 1.93
CA ALA A 379 -35.37 9.53 2.69
C ALA A 379 -33.93 10.05 2.91
N LEU A 380 -32.93 9.17 2.87
CA LEU A 380 -31.51 9.50 2.97
C LEU A 380 -30.88 9.86 1.60
N ALA A 381 -31.52 9.44 0.51
CA ALA A 381 -31.02 9.72 -0.84
C ALA A 381 -30.98 11.23 -1.11
N GLY A 382 -29.96 11.67 -1.83
CA GLY A 382 -29.77 13.10 -2.19
C GLY A 382 -28.32 13.42 -2.50
N VAL A 383 -28.11 14.69 -2.80
CA VAL A 383 -26.76 15.22 -3.02
C VAL A 383 -26.28 15.86 -1.72
N TYR A 384 -25.11 15.48 -1.25
CA TYR A 384 -24.45 16.09 -0.08
C TYR A 384 -23.18 16.79 -0.53
N ARG A 385 -22.79 17.85 0.19
CA ARG A 385 -21.52 18.54 -0.04
C ARG A 385 -20.63 18.45 1.20
N ILE A 386 -19.41 17.96 1.01
CA ILE A 386 -18.38 17.80 2.03
C ILE A 386 -17.21 18.70 1.62
N GLY A 387 -17.21 19.95 2.11
CA GLY A 387 -16.30 20.96 1.57
C GLY A 387 -16.53 21.19 0.07
N PRO A 388 -15.50 21.09 -0.78
CA PRO A 388 -15.66 21.21 -2.24
C PRO A 388 -16.23 19.94 -2.89
N THR A 389 -16.20 18.79 -2.23
CA THR A 389 -16.55 17.49 -2.82
C THR A 389 -18.07 17.27 -2.80
N ARG A 390 -18.61 16.84 -3.93
CA ARG A 390 -19.98 16.35 -4.06
C ARG A 390 -20.02 14.87 -3.68
N LEU A 391 -21.01 14.48 -2.87
CA LEU A 391 -21.33 13.08 -2.54
C LEU A 391 -22.77 12.80 -2.96
N ASP A 392 -22.97 11.93 -3.94
CA ASP A 392 -24.29 11.45 -4.34
C ASP A 392 -24.64 10.25 -3.48
N VAL A 393 -25.79 10.30 -2.80
CA VAL A 393 -26.36 9.19 -2.03
C VAL A 393 -27.65 8.79 -2.72
N PHE A 394 -27.80 7.49 -3.07
CA PHE A 394 -28.94 7.00 -3.83
C PHE A 394 -29.25 5.54 -3.47
N VAL A 395 -30.50 5.12 -3.76
CA VAL A 395 -30.91 3.73 -3.61
C VAL A 395 -30.80 3.03 -4.97
N LEU A 396 -30.19 1.85 -4.97
CA LEU A 396 -30.11 0.98 -6.12
C LEU A 396 -30.24 -0.47 -5.65
N ASP A 397 -31.16 -1.24 -6.28
CA ASP A 397 -31.49 -2.63 -5.91
C ASP A 397 -31.86 -2.77 -4.42
N GLY A 398 -32.68 -1.83 -3.90
CA GLY A 398 -33.10 -1.80 -2.51
C GLY A 398 -32.01 -1.50 -1.48
N ARG A 399 -30.89 -0.91 -1.90
CA ARG A 399 -29.70 -0.66 -1.06
C ARG A 399 -29.17 0.73 -1.22
N LEU A 400 -28.76 1.34 -0.11
CA LEU A 400 -28.15 2.66 -0.12
C LEU A 400 -26.73 2.59 -0.67
N ARG A 401 -26.38 3.55 -1.51
CA ARG A 401 -25.05 3.74 -2.08
C ARG A 401 -24.59 5.18 -1.90
N ALA A 402 -23.30 5.38 -1.77
CA ALA A 402 -22.68 6.69 -1.72
C ALA A 402 -21.56 6.80 -2.76
N ARG A 403 -21.59 7.87 -3.56
CA ARG A 403 -20.63 8.12 -4.64
C ARG A 403 -20.03 9.50 -4.50
N PRO A 404 -18.76 9.62 -4.06
CA PRO A 404 -18.01 10.87 -4.19
C PRO A 404 -17.84 11.24 -5.67
N GLU A 405 -17.83 12.53 -5.97
CA GLU A 405 -17.63 13.04 -7.33
C GLU A 405 -16.36 12.47 -7.96
N GLY A 406 -16.47 11.94 -9.18
CA GLY A 406 -15.36 11.32 -9.91
C GLY A 406 -14.93 9.95 -9.38
N GLN A 407 -15.67 9.37 -8.43
CA GLN A 407 -15.35 8.06 -7.86
C GLN A 407 -16.48 7.04 -8.08
N VAL A 408 -16.17 5.79 -7.83
CA VAL A 408 -17.13 4.69 -7.88
C VAL A 408 -18.04 4.71 -6.64
N ALA A 409 -19.30 4.32 -6.78
CA ALA A 409 -20.24 4.25 -5.66
C ALA A 409 -19.91 3.07 -4.72
N ALA A 410 -19.83 3.34 -3.43
CA ALA A 410 -19.77 2.32 -2.38
C ALA A 410 -21.18 1.92 -1.95
N ARG A 411 -21.45 0.62 -1.81
CA ARG A 411 -22.62 0.11 -1.12
C ARG A 411 -22.48 0.35 0.38
N LEU A 412 -23.56 0.76 1.00
CA LEU A 412 -23.60 1.07 2.42
C LEU A 412 -24.45 0.01 3.16
N LEU A 413 -23.88 -0.62 4.16
CA LEU A 413 -24.51 -1.61 5.02
C LEU A 413 -25.03 -0.91 6.28
N HIS A 414 -26.33 -0.89 6.46
CA HIS A 414 -26.97 -0.29 7.64
C HIS A 414 -26.56 -1.01 8.93
N GLN A 415 -26.11 -0.26 9.93
CA GLN A 415 -25.67 -0.76 11.23
C GLN A 415 -26.64 -0.42 12.38
N GLY A 416 -27.74 0.26 12.07
CA GLY A 416 -28.72 0.77 13.05
C GLY A 416 -28.57 2.28 13.30
N GLY A 417 -29.64 2.95 13.70
CA GLY A 417 -29.62 4.35 14.15
C GLY A 417 -29.14 5.37 13.11
N GLY A 418 -29.30 5.11 11.80
CA GLY A 418 -28.80 6.00 10.73
C GLY A 418 -27.31 5.86 10.48
N VAL A 419 -26.64 4.87 11.07
CA VAL A 419 -25.23 4.56 10.87
C VAL A 419 -25.08 3.50 9.78
N PHE A 420 -24.17 3.74 8.86
CA PHE A 420 -23.84 2.84 7.76
C PHE A 420 -22.32 2.60 7.72
N ARG A 421 -21.94 1.42 7.28
CA ARG A 421 -20.58 1.04 7.00
C ARG A 421 -20.42 0.79 5.51
N ALA A 422 -19.32 1.27 4.91
CA ALA A 422 -19.02 0.90 3.53
C ALA A 422 -18.71 -0.61 3.44
N GLU A 423 -19.32 -1.30 2.46
CA GLU A 423 -19.30 -2.78 2.38
C GLU A 423 -17.87 -3.35 2.31
N HIS A 424 -17.00 -2.73 1.52
CA HIS A 424 -15.63 -3.20 1.30
C HIS A 424 -14.56 -2.24 1.85
N ASP A 425 -14.98 -1.29 2.67
CA ASP A 425 -14.10 -0.46 3.50
C ASP A 425 -14.69 -0.39 4.92
N PRO A 426 -14.50 -1.45 5.73
CA PRO A 426 -15.11 -1.55 7.05
C PRO A 426 -14.64 -0.45 8.01
N ALA A 427 -13.53 0.22 7.69
CA ALA A 427 -13.05 1.36 8.44
C ALA A 427 -13.83 2.66 8.14
N LEU A 428 -14.58 2.72 7.00
CA LEU A 428 -15.36 3.90 6.62
C LEU A 428 -16.80 3.76 7.15
N MET A 429 -17.13 4.62 8.12
CA MET A 429 -18.48 4.78 8.67
C MET A 429 -19.10 6.05 8.13
N ILE A 430 -20.38 5.99 7.80
CA ILE A 430 -21.17 7.11 7.30
C ILE A 430 -22.44 7.19 8.16
N THR A 431 -22.64 8.31 8.83
CA THR A 431 -23.81 8.53 9.68
C THR A 431 -24.69 9.64 9.12
N PHE A 432 -25.99 9.38 9.08
CA PHE A 432 -27.03 10.34 8.73
C PHE A 432 -27.84 10.67 9.98
N PRO A 433 -27.59 11.82 10.65
CA PRO A 433 -28.27 12.18 11.92
C PRO A 433 -29.76 12.53 11.74
N GLY A 434 -30.24 12.70 10.49
CA GLY A 434 -31.64 13.04 10.20
C GLY A 434 -31.92 14.55 10.08
N ASP A 435 -30.92 15.39 10.27
CA ASP A 435 -31.01 16.87 10.17
C ASP A 435 -30.49 17.39 8.81
N GLY A 436 -30.36 16.52 7.83
CA GLY A 436 -29.81 16.86 6.51
C GLY A 436 -28.27 16.91 6.50
N THR A 437 -27.61 16.46 7.57
CA THR A 437 -26.16 16.33 7.58
C THR A 437 -25.71 14.90 7.27
N VAL A 438 -24.47 14.75 6.85
CA VAL A 438 -23.74 13.48 6.73
C VAL A 438 -22.41 13.59 7.45
N VAL A 439 -22.12 12.64 8.33
CA VAL A 439 -20.88 12.57 9.10
C VAL A 439 -20.11 11.36 8.61
N LEU A 440 -18.84 11.56 8.26
CA LEU A 440 -17.93 10.51 7.83
C LEU A 440 -16.85 10.30 8.90
N GLU A 441 -16.52 9.04 9.13
CA GLU A 441 -15.45 8.62 10.02
C GLU A 441 -14.66 7.48 9.36
N LYS A 442 -13.33 7.56 9.39
CA LYS A 442 -12.48 6.49 8.89
C LYS A 442 -11.48 6.07 9.95
N ALA A 443 -11.52 4.77 10.31
CA ALA A 443 -10.66 4.18 11.34
C ALA A 443 -10.69 4.95 12.69
N GLY A 444 -11.90 5.37 13.13
CA GLY A 444 -12.08 6.14 14.38
C GLY A 444 -11.71 7.62 14.28
N ARG A 445 -11.30 8.09 13.10
CA ARG A 445 -10.95 9.49 12.86
C ARG A 445 -12.08 10.21 12.12
N ALA A 446 -12.62 11.26 12.71
CA ALA A 446 -13.62 12.10 12.07
C ALA A 446 -13.06 12.75 10.80
N LEU A 447 -13.84 12.68 9.73
CA LEU A 447 -13.64 13.40 8.48
C LEU A 447 -14.56 14.63 8.44
N PRO A 448 -14.39 15.56 7.48
CA PRO A 448 -15.27 16.72 7.36
C PRO A 448 -16.74 16.31 7.23
N THR A 449 -17.61 17.00 7.93
CA THR A 449 -19.07 16.83 7.86
C THR A 449 -19.63 17.46 6.60
N GLY A 450 -20.58 16.78 5.95
CA GLY A 450 -21.30 17.29 4.80
C GLY A 450 -22.74 17.72 5.11
N ARG A 451 -23.34 18.49 4.20
CA ARG A 451 -24.76 18.85 4.26
C ARG A 451 -25.46 18.51 2.95
N ARG A 452 -26.73 18.12 3.06
CA ARG A 452 -27.59 17.86 1.91
C ARG A 452 -27.79 19.18 1.14
N ALA A 453 -27.59 19.12 -0.16
CA ALA A 453 -27.87 20.25 -1.04
C ALA A 453 -29.40 20.45 -1.11
N PRO A 454 -29.88 21.72 -1.24
CA PRO A 454 -31.28 22.02 -1.36
C PRO A 454 -31.92 21.41 -2.61
#